data_ce0ad2e5038804659b11f42615bbde85
#
_entry.id   ce0ad2e5038804659b11f42615bbde85
#
_cell.length_a   1.000
_cell.length_b   1.000
_cell.length_c   1.000
_cell.angle_alpha   90.00
_cell.angle_beta   90.00
_cell.angle_gamma   90.00
#
_symmetry.space_group_name_H-M   'P 1'
#
loop_
_entity.id
_entity.type
_entity.pdbx_description
1 polymer ?
#
loop_
_entity_poly.entity_id
_entity_poly.type
_entity_poly.pdbx_seq_one_letter_code
_entity_poly.pdbx_strand_id
1 'polypeptide(L)'
;MANRYLFTSESVTEGHPDKIADQVSDSVLDEILRADPAGRVACETLVTTGLVVVAGEVSTTTYVDIPATVRQTILDIGYDRAKYGFDGSTCGVMVAIDEQSPDIAQGVNHAFEERAGDTDPLDAQGAGDQGMMVGFACNETPELMPLPIAVAHRLSRRLAEVRKSGLMPYLRPDGKTQVTVEYEAGRPMRLDTVVVSTQHGPDVDLDTLLTPDVREHVIDPSIPEGLAVDGLRVFVNPTGRFELGGPQADTGLTGRKIIVDTYGGMARHGGGAFSGKDPTKVDRSAAYAVRWVAKNVVAAGLAERCEVQVAYAIGVAHPVSVFMETFGTERVDPEKLGKLIPEFFDLRPAAILRDLDLRRPIFRKTAAYGHFGRTEPEFTWESTDRAKELARAAATL
;
A
#
# COMPACT_ATOMS: atom_id res chain seq x y z
N MET A 1 29.52 -4.00 -21.65
CA MET A 1 29.28 -4.88 -20.47
C MET A 1 27.88 -4.63 -20.00
N ALA A 2 27.08 -5.68 -19.74
CA ALA A 2 25.75 -5.52 -19.17
C ALA A 2 25.88 -4.82 -17.80
N ASN A 3 25.03 -3.82 -17.55
CA ASN A 3 25.06 -3.06 -16.31
C ASN A 3 24.51 -3.96 -15.19
N ARG A 4 25.37 -4.40 -14.24
CA ARG A 4 24.99 -5.13 -13.04
C ARG A 4 24.88 -4.20 -11.86
N TYR A 5 23.81 -4.33 -11.07
CA TYR A 5 23.59 -3.54 -9.87
C TYR A 5 22.75 -4.31 -8.84
N LEU A 6 22.82 -3.90 -7.59
CA LEU A 6 21.99 -4.40 -6.53
C LEU A 6 20.86 -3.41 -6.26
N PHE A 7 19.62 -3.91 -6.09
CA PHE A 7 18.48 -3.12 -5.70
C PHE A 7 17.81 -3.71 -4.47
N THR A 8 17.44 -2.86 -3.52
CA THR A 8 16.93 -3.26 -2.22
C THR A 8 15.57 -2.65 -1.96
N SER A 9 14.63 -3.46 -1.46
CA SER A 9 13.36 -3.01 -0.89
C SER A 9 13.17 -3.58 0.50
N GLU A 10 12.33 -2.91 1.29
CA GLU A 10 11.97 -3.36 2.64
C GLU A 10 10.44 -3.47 2.80
N SER A 11 10.03 -4.29 3.74
CA SER A 11 8.66 -4.39 4.22
C SER A 11 8.63 -4.57 5.72
N VAL A 12 7.45 -4.41 6.31
CA VAL A 12 7.23 -4.57 7.74
C VAL A 12 5.99 -5.42 8.01
N THR A 13 5.94 -6.04 9.19
CA THR A 13 4.77 -6.80 9.62
C THR A 13 3.60 -5.87 10.01
N GLU A 14 2.42 -6.44 10.12
CA GLU A 14 1.22 -5.75 10.61
C GLU A 14 1.37 -5.17 12.03
N GLY A 15 2.31 -5.70 12.83
CA GLY A 15 2.60 -5.25 14.19
C GLY A 15 3.67 -4.17 14.31
N HIS A 16 4.24 -3.70 13.20
CA HIS A 16 5.10 -2.52 13.21
C HIS A 16 4.30 -1.27 13.62
N PRO A 17 4.84 -0.36 14.45
CA PRO A 17 4.08 0.78 14.98
C PRO A 17 3.36 1.62 13.91
N ASP A 18 4.06 1.98 12.82
CA ASP A 18 3.43 2.73 11.72
C ASP A 18 2.30 1.93 11.04
N LYS A 19 2.43 0.61 10.92
CA LYS A 19 1.37 -0.23 10.33
C LYS A 19 0.22 -0.50 11.28
N ILE A 20 0.43 -0.45 12.59
CA ILE A 20 -0.68 -0.40 13.56
C ILE A 20 -1.50 0.87 13.34
N ALA A 21 -0.82 2.03 13.21
CA ALA A 21 -1.46 3.31 12.97
C ALA A 21 -2.28 3.31 11.65
N ASP A 22 -1.69 2.80 10.56
CA ASP A 22 -2.38 2.67 9.27
C ASP A 22 -3.61 1.76 9.38
N GLN A 23 -3.50 0.60 10.03
CA GLN A 23 -4.62 -0.33 10.21
C GLN A 23 -5.73 0.25 11.07
N VAL A 24 -5.40 1.00 12.11
CA VAL A 24 -6.39 1.71 12.95
C VAL A 24 -7.14 2.73 12.12
N SER A 25 -6.42 3.59 11.39
CA SER A 25 -7.02 4.63 10.55
C SER A 25 -7.95 4.05 9.48
N ASP A 26 -7.52 2.98 8.80
CA ASP A 26 -8.34 2.30 7.80
C ASP A 26 -9.47 1.46 8.40
N SER A 27 -9.35 0.98 9.65
CA SER A 27 -10.46 0.32 10.35
C SER A 27 -11.58 1.32 10.66
N VAL A 28 -11.24 2.53 11.11
CA VAL A 28 -12.22 3.60 11.32
C VAL A 28 -12.90 3.98 10.01
N LEU A 29 -12.14 4.12 8.93
CA LEU A 29 -12.68 4.37 7.59
C LEU A 29 -13.65 3.28 7.16
N ASP A 30 -13.29 2.01 7.29
CA ASP A 30 -14.13 0.89 6.87
C ASP A 30 -15.43 0.79 7.69
N GLU A 31 -15.39 1.09 9.01
CA GLU A 31 -16.61 1.14 9.83
C GLU A 31 -17.56 2.26 9.37
N ILE A 32 -17.03 3.42 8.98
CA ILE A 32 -17.85 4.51 8.44
C ILE A 32 -18.45 4.10 7.09
N LEU A 33 -17.63 3.64 6.14
CA LEU A 33 -18.09 3.30 4.78
C LEU A 33 -19.10 2.15 4.75
N ARG A 34 -19.07 1.26 5.74
CA ARG A 34 -20.04 0.16 5.87
C ARG A 34 -21.46 0.67 6.07
N ALA A 35 -21.62 1.75 6.82
CA ALA A 35 -22.93 2.33 7.14
C ALA A 35 -23.22 3.59 6.31
N ASP A 36 -22.22 4.32 5.89
CA ASP A 36 -22.31 5.54 5.08
C ASP A 36 -21.26 5.52 3.96
N PRO A 37 -21.55 4.93 2.79
CA PRO A 37 -20.62 4.90 1.65
C PRO A 37 -20.26 6.28 1.08
N ALA A 38 -20.99 7.34 1.45
CA ALA A 38 -20.71 8.71 1.07
C ALA A 38 -19.91 9.50 2.12
N GLY A 39 -19.59 8.89 3.26
CA GLY A 39 -18.84 9.48 4.35
C GLY A 39 -17.49 10.05 3.89
N ARG A 40 -17.13 11.20 4.43
CA ARG A 40 -15.83 11.87 4.20
C ARG A 40 -14.95 11.64 5.40
N VAL A 41 -13.76 11.10 5.16
CA VAL A 41 -12.84 10.68 6.22
C VAL A 41 -11.42 11.09 5.88
N ALA A 42 -10.79 11.78 6.81
CA ALA A 42 -9.36 12.00 6.89
C ALA A 42 -8.96 11.67 8.32
N CYS A 43 -8.57 10.43 8.57
CA CYS A 43 -8.31 9.90 9.91
C CYS A 43 -6.83 9.53 10.04
N GLU A 44 -6.15 10.15 10.98
CA GLU A 44 -4.75 9.91 11.30
C GLU A 44 -4.63 9.34 12.71
N THR A 45 -3.67 8.45 12.89
CA THR A 45 -3.44 7.76 14.16
C THR A 45 -1.98 7.88 14.57
N LEU A 46 -1.76 8.19 15.85
CA LEU A 46 -0.48 8.06 16.53
C LEU A 46 -0.59 6.91 17.53
N VAL A 47 0.39 6.02 17.55
CA VAL A 47 0.52 4.98 18.56
C VAL A 47 1.87 5.08 19.27
N THR A 48 1.86 4.96 20.59
CA THR A 48 3.07 4.94 21.41
C THR A 48 2.84 4.06 22.63
N THR A 49 3.78 4.00 23.57
CA THR A 49 3.65 3.16 24.78
C THR A 49 2.34 3.43 25.50
N GLY A 50 1.45 2.43 25.50
CA GLY A 50 0.19 2.46 26.26
C GLY A 50 -0.86 3.47 25.78
N LEU A 51 -0.66 4.16 24.64
CA LEU A 51 -1.55 5.21 24.15
C LEU A 51 -1.76 5.14 22.64
N VAL A 52 -3.01 5.36 22.23
CA VAL A 52 -3.41 5.61 20.84
C VAL A 52 -4.13 6.97 20.79
N VAL A 53 -3.76 7.81 19.85
CA VAL A 53 -4.45 9.07 19.55
C VAL A 53 -4.98 8.97 18.12
N VAL A 54 -6.28 9.13 17.96
CA VAL A 54 -6.97 9.19 16.66
C VAL A 54 -7.44 10.62 16.46
N ALA A 55 -6.98 11.23 15.40
CA ALA A 55 -7.28 12.64 15.10
C ALA A 55 -7.64 12.79 13.61
N GLY A 56 -8.26 13.91 13.24
CA GLY A 56 -8.59 14.23 11.86
C GLY A 56 -10.00 14.76 11.69
N GLU A 57 -10.51 14.71 10.46
CA GLU A 57 -11.82 15.23 10.10
C GLU A 57 -12.72 14.15 9.52
N VAL A 58 -13.95 14.08 10.01
CA VAL A 58 -14.97 13.12 9.57
C VAL A 58 -16.31 13.83 9.40
N SER A 59 -16.91 13.67 8.21
CA SER A 59 -18.28 14.07 7.94
C SER A 59 -19.06 12.84 7.51
N THR A 60 -19.99 12.39 8.35
CA THR A 60 -20.77 11.19 8.13
C THR A 60 -22.14 11.28 8.79
N THR A 61 -23.08 10.48 8.31
CA THR A 61 -24.42 10.34 8.90
C THR A 61 -24.51 9.20 9.92
N THR A 62 -23.42 8.44 10.12
CA THR A 62 -23.37 7.31 11.03
C THR A 62 -22.55 7.58 12.29
N TYR A 63 -22.77 6.79 13.33
CA TYR A 63 -21.95 6.76 14.53
C TYR A 63 -21.01 5.56 14.49
N VAL A 64 -19.74 5.78 14.82
CA VAL A 64 -18.73 4.72 14.98
C VAL A 64 -18.13 4.79 16.38
N ASP A 65 -18.11 3.67 17.09
CA ASP A 65 -17.36 3.53 18.34
C ASP A 65 -15.86 3.39 18.03
N ILE A 66 -15.20 4.53 17.83
CA ILE A 66 -13.78 4.59 17.50
C ILE A 66 -12.92 3.88 18.56
N PRO A 67 -13.09 4.10 19.88
CA PRO A 67 -12.33 3.36 20.89
C PRO A 67 -12.47 1.85 20.78
N ALA A 68 -13.65 1.32 20.53
CA ALA A 68 -13.86 -0.12 20.36
C ALA A 68 -13.17 -0.65 19.10
N THR A 69 -13.29 0.08 17.96
CA THR A 69 -12.62 -0.24 16.69
C THR A 69 -11.09 -0.27 16.85
N VAL A 70 -10.51 0.73 17.52
CA VAL A 70 -9.06 0.79 17.82
C VAL A 70 -8.61 -0.44 18.60
N ARG A 71 -9.30 -0.75 19.71
CA ARG A 71 -8.95 -1.89 20.59
C ARG A 71 -9.01 -3.21 19.84
N GLN A 72 -10.07 -3.43 19.07
CA GLN A 72 -10.24 -4.66 18.31
C GLN A 72 -9.15 -4.80 17.24
N THR A 73 -8.80 -3.72 16.54
CA THR A 73 -7.71 -3.73 15.55
C THR A 73 -6.38 -4.13 16.18
N ILE A 74 -6.04 -3.58 17.33
CA ILE A 74 -4.79 -3.89 18.05
C ILE A 74 -4.78 -5.34 18.53
N LEU A 75 -5.91 -5.85 19.06
CA LEU A 75 -6.06 -7.24 19.48
C LEU A 75 -5.92 -8.22 18.30
N ASP A 76 -6.53 -7.92 17.15
CA ASP A 76 -6.44 -8.73 15.93
C ASP A 76 -5.00 -8.83 15.39
N ILE A 77 -4.21 -7.78 15.56
CA ILE A 77 -2.77 -7.78 15.23
C ILE A 77 -2.01 -8.72 16.16
N GLY A 78 -2.46 -8.87 17.41
CA GLY A 78 -1.86 -9.76 18.40
C GLY A 78 -1.17 -9.07 19.57
N TYR A 79 -1.42 -7.79 19.78
CA TYR A 79 -1.06 -7.09 21.01
C TYR A 79 -2.17 -7.28 22.06
N ASP A 80 -2.21 -8.46 22.65
CA ASP A 80 -3.28 -8.97 23.52
C ASP A 80 -2.87 -9.07 24.99
N ARG A 81 -1.68 -8.57 25.36
CA ARG A 81 -1.19 -8.66 26.73
C ARG A 81 -0.07 -7.67 27.04
N ALA A 82 -0.10 -7.10 28.23
CA ALA A 82 0.83 -6.07 28.70
C ALA A 82 2.33 -6.45 28.61
N LYS A 83 2.66 -7.75 28.71
CA LYS A 83 4.05 -8.21 28.59
C LYS A 83 4.67 -8.00 27.20
N TYR A 84 3.87 -7.68 26.19
CA TYR A 84 4.35 -7.29 24.86
C TYR A 84 4.67 -5.79 24.76
N GLY A 85 4.49 -5.04 25.88
CA GLY A 85 4.71 -3.62 25.96
C GLY A 85 3.57 -2.77 25.41
N PHE A 86 2.57 -3.41 24.80
CA PHE A 86 1.35 -2.80 24.28
C PHE A 86 0.19 -3.80 24.36
N ASP A 87 -1.01 -3.34 24.71
CA ASP A 87 -2.17 -4.20 24.90
C ASP A 87 -3.45 -3.47 24.51
N GLY A 88 -4.14 -3.98 23.48
CA GLY A 88 -5.37 -3.39 22.95
C GLY A 88 -6.51 -3.30 23.97
N SER A 89 -6.52 -4.20 24.97
CA SER A 89 -7.57 -4.19 26.01
C SER A 89 -7.38 -3.08 27.05
N THR A 90 -6.15 -2.62 27.27
CA THR A 90 -5.80 -1.72 28.38
C THR A 90 -5.18 -0.38 27.96
N CYS A 91 -4.76 -0.21 26.70
CA CYS A 91 -4.18 1.05 26.23
C CYS A 91 -5.16 2.21 26.37
N GLY A 92 -4.65 3.41 26.61
CA GLY A 92 -5.44 4.65 26.48
C GLY A 92 -5.83 4.88 25.03
N VAL A 93 -7.06 5.36 24.79
CA VAL A 93 -7.50 5.81 23.47
C VAL A 93 -8.04 7.23 23.59
N MET A 94 -7.38 8.15 22.90
CA MET A 94 -7.83 9.55 22.77
C MET A 94 -8.39 9.75 21.37
N VAL A 95 -9.53 10.47 21.29
CA VAL A 95 -10.18 10.78 20.02
C VAL A 95 -10.32 12.30 19.93
N ALA A 96 -9.79 12.87 18.84
CA ALA A 96 -9.84 14.30 18.50
C ALA A 96 -10.27 14.43 17.04
N ILE A 97 -11.53 14.15 16.77
CA ILE A 97 -12.15 14.20 15.42
C ILE A 97 -13.05 15.42 15.35
N ASP A 98 -12.83 16.22 14.31
CA ASP A 98 -13.64 17.39 13.97
C ASP A 98 -14.45 17.15 12.68
N GLU A 99 -15.33 18.07 12.31
CA GLU A 99 -16.01 18.07 11.02
C GLU A 99 -15.10 18.64 9.92
N GLN A 100 -15.28 18.16 8.68
CA GLN A 100 -14.53 18.66 7.52
C GLN A 100 -14.82 20.16 7.31
N SER A 101 -13.77 20.94 6.98
CA SER A 101 -13.89 22.36 6.63
C SER A 101 -14.91 22.60 5.51
N PRO A 102 -15.87 23.53 5.70
CA PRO A 102 -16.83 23.91 4.66
C PRO A 102 -16.16 24.42 3.37
N ASP A 103 -15.02 25.10 3.49
CA ASP A 103 -14.29 25.66 2.35
C ASP A 103 -13.71 24.56 1.46
N ILE A 104 -13.19 23.49 2.05
CA ILE A 104 -12.72 22.31 1.32
C ILE A 104 -13.90 21.58 0.68
N ALA A 105 -14.99 21.39 1.42
CA ALA A 105 -16.16 20.70 0.94
C ALA A 105 -16.79 21.37 -0.29
N GLN A 106 -16.75 22.70 -0.39
CA GLN A 106 -17.29 23.43 -1.54
C GLN A 106 -16.61 23.04 -2.86
N GLY A 107 -15.28 22.99 -2.89
CA GLY A 107 -14.52 22.66 -4.11
C GLY A 107 -14.62 21.19 -4.51
N VAL A 108 -14.81 20.29 -3.51
CA VAL A 108 -14.96 18.86 -3.74
C VAL A 108 -16.36 18.50 -4.25
N ASN A 109 -17.40 19.14 -3.70
CA ASN A 109 -18.79 18.79 -4.02
C ASN A 109 -19.31 19.50 -5.27
N HIS A 110 -18.69 20.62 -5.69
CA HIS A 110 -19.03 21.40 -6.87
C HIS A 110 -17.75 21.79 -7.61
N ALA A 111 -17.30 20.94 -8.51
CA ALA A 111 -16.07 21.15 -9.27
C ALA A 111 -16.08 22.43 -10.11
N PHE A 112 -14.91 22.87 -10.53
CA PHE A 112 -14.73 24.04 -11.39
C PHE A 112 -15.53 23.92 -12.69
N GLU A 113 -15.54 22.75 -13.31
CA GLU A 113 -16.25 22.42 -14.55
C GLU A 113 -17.77 22.56 -14.40
N GLU A 114 -18.34 22.02 -13.33
CA GLU A 114 -19.77 22.19 -13.02
C GLU A 114 -20.14 23.66 -12.82
N ARG A 115 -19.32 24.40 -12.07
CA ARG A 115 -19.49 25.84 -11.85
C ARG A 115 -19.33 26.67 -13.14
N ALA A 116 -18.56 26.17 -14.11
CA ALA A 116 -18.40 26.76 -15.44
C ALA A 116 -19.56 26.41 -16.38
N GLY A 117 -20.48 25.53 -15.99
CA GLY A 117 -21.69 25.17 -16.73
C GLY A 117 -21.63 23.82 -17.43
N ASP A 118 -20.64 22.98 -17.11
CA ASP A 118 -20.61 21.60 -17.62
C ASP A 118 -21.72 20.78 -16.94
N THR A 119 -22.32 19.87 -17.72
CA THR A 119 -23.47 19.07 -17.29
C THR A 119 -23.16 17.57 -17.18
N ASP A 120 -21.92 17.15 -17.45
CA ASP A 120 -21.52 15.75 -17.24
C ASP A 120 -21.52 15.44 -15.72
N PRO A 121 -22.29 14.46 -15.25
CA PRO A 121 -22.32 14.11 -13.83
C PRO A 121 -20.93 13.71 -13.25
N LEU A 122 -20.00 13.28 -14.09
CA LEU A 122 -18.64 12.94 -13.66
C LEU A 122 -17.77 14.17 -13.45
N ASP A 123 -18.17 15.33 -13.95
CA ASP A 123 -17.52 16.62 -13.72
C ASP A 123 -18.07 17.36 -12.49
N ALA A 124 -19.04 16.79 -11.78
CA ALA A 124 -19.59 17.39 -10.58
C ALA A 124 -18.62 17.33 -9.38
N GLN A 125 -17.79 16.30 -9.30
CA GLN A 125 -16.86 16.11 -8.20
C GLN A 125 -15.44 16.52 -8.58
N GLY A 126 -14.91 17.55 -7.92
CA GLY A 126 -13.51 17.97 -8.06
C GLY A 126 -12.55 17.13 -7.21
N ALA A 127 -11.26 17.21 -7.52
CA ALA A 127 -10.23 16.64 -6.69
C ALA A 127 -10.23 17.28 -5.30
N GLY A 128 -10.09 16.46 -4.24
CA GLY A 128 -10.10 16.90 -2.85
C GLY A 128 -8.87 17.66 -2.41
N ASP A 129 -7.79 17.57 -3.18
CA ASP A 129 -6.54 18.31 -2.99
C ASP A 129 -5.80 18.44 -4.32
N GLN A 130 -4.79 19.30 -4.35
CA GLN A 130 -3.77 19.31 -5.37
C GLN A 130 -2.76 18.19 -5.09
N GLY A 131 -2.12 17.66 -6.13
CA GLY A 131 -1.07 16.67 -5.93
C GLY A 131 -0.72 15.93 -7.21
N MET A 132 0.33 15.11 -7.12
CA MET A 132 0.69 14.17 -8.17
C MET A 132 0.74 12.75 -7.58
N MET A 133 0.24 11.77 -8.32
CA MET A 133 0.19 10.37 -7.94
C MET A 133 0.89 9.56 -9.01
N VAL A 134 1.54 8.47 -8.57
CA VAL A 134 2.32 7.60 -9.46
C VAL A 134 1.84 6.17 -9.33
N GLY A 135 1.61 5.53 -10.48
CA GLY A 135 1.37 4.11 -10.60
C GLY A 135 2.48 3.43 -11.39
N PHE A 136 2.75 2.18 -11.08
CA PHE A 136 3.81 1.42 -11.73
C PHE A 136 3.42 -0.03 -11.93
N ALA A 137 3.96 -0.65 -12.96
CA ALA A 137 3.94 -2.10 -13.17
C ALA A 137 5.19 -2.55 -13.92
N CYS A 138 5.62 -3.78 -13.69
CA CYS A 138 6.69 -4.43 -14.45
C CYS A 138 6.45 -5.94 -14.51
N ASN A 139 7.05 -6.61 -15.48
CA ASN A 139 6.88 -8.04 -15.72
C ASN A 139 7.82 -8.94 -14.90
N GLU A 140 8.24 -8.49 -13.70
CA GLU A 140 9.18 -9.23 -12.85
C GLU A 140 8.51 -10.29 -11.99
N THR A 141 7.21 -10.17 -11.71
CA THR A 141 6.41 -11.12 -10.94
C THR A 141 5.05 -11.36 -11.61
N PRO A 142 4.34 -12.44 -11.28
CA PRO A 142 2.98 -12.69 -11.80
C PRO A 142 1.99 -11.57 -11.49
N GLU A 143 2.17 -10.89 -10.34
CA GLU A 143 1.35 -9.76 -9.90
C GLU A 143 1.71 -8.46 -10.61
N LEU A 144 2.72 -8.49 -11.50
CA LEU A 144 3.30 -7.33 -12.20
C LEU A 144 3.86 -6.27 -11.24
N MET A 145 4.61 -6.74 -10.25
CA MET A 145 5.31 -5.94 -9.22
C MET A 145 6.82 -6.11 -9.32
N PRO A 146 7.59 -5.12 -8.84
CA PRO A 146 9.03 -5.30 -8.66
C PRO A 146 9.35 -6.44 -7.70
N LEU A 147 10.29 -7.30 -8.10
CA LEU A 147 10.63 -8.52 -7.35
C LEU A 147 11.09 -8.23 -5.89
N PRO A 148 11.93 -7.22 -5.60
CA PRO A 148 12.42 -7.00 -4.23
C PRO A 148 11.30 -6.71 -3.24
N ILE A 149 10.37 -5.81 -3.58
CA ILE A 149 9.25 -5.48 -2.69
C ILE A 149 8.24 -6.63 -2.58
N ALA A 150 7.99 -7.35 -3.68
CA ALA A 150 7.10 -8.50 -3.66
C ALA A 150 7.60 -9.60 -2.70
N VAL A 151 8.90 -9.90 -2.74
CA VAL A 151 9.50 -10.88 -1.82
C VAL A 151 9.54 -10.35 -0.39
N ALA A 152 9.84 -9.06 -0.17
CA ALA A 152 9.81 -8.45 1.16
C ALA A 152 8.42 -8.51 1.80
N HIS A 153 7.36 -8.27 1.03
CA HIS A 153 5.98 -8.43 1.51
C HIS A 153 5.63 -9.89 1.84
N ARG A 154 6.05 -10.86 1.01
CA ARG A 154 5.84 -12.28 1.28
C ARG A 154 6.51 -12.70 2.59
N LEU A 155 7.74 -12.28 2.83
CA LEU A 155 8.47 -12.52 4.08
C LEU A 155 7.74 -11.94 5.28
N SER A 156 7.34 -10.66 5.23
CA SER A 156 6.63 -9.99 6.33
C SER A 156 5.27 -10.63 6.62
N ARG A 157 4.53 -11.00 5.58
CA ARG A 157 3.25 -11.73 5.73
C ARG A 157 3.49 -13.11 6.34
N ARG A 158 4.51 -13.83 5.87
CA ARG A 158 4.83 -15.17 6.38
C ARG A 158 5.25 -15.14 7.85
N LEU A 159 5.99 -14.12 8.30
CA LEU A 159 6.29 -13.92 9.72
C LEU A 159 5.01 -13.82 10.58
N ALA A 160 4.03 -13.06 10.14
CA ALA A 160 2.76 -12.94 10.84
C ALA A 160 1.96 -14.26 10.82
N GLU A 161 1.97 -14.98 9.70
CA GLU A 161 1.28 -16.27 9.56
C GLU A 161 1.85 -17.33 10.50
N VAL A 162 3.19 -17.51 10.55
CA VAL A 162 3.81 -18.52 11.43
C VAL A 162 3.63 -18.18 12.91
N ARG A 163 3.55 -16.90 13.27
CA ARG A 163 3.21 -16.43 14.60
C ARG A 163 1.76 -16.75 14.94
N LYS A 164 0.81 -16.33 14.10
CA LYS A 164 -0.64 -16.48 14.35
C LYS A 164 -1.11 -17.93 14.31
N SER A 165 -0.50 -18.77 13.46
CA SER A 165 -0.78 -20.21 13.42
C SER A 165 -0.24 -20.99 14.62
N GLY A 166 0.64 -20.38 15.43
CA GLY A 166 1.31 -21.03 16.53
C GLY A 166 2.48 -21.93 16.11
N LEU A 167 2.93 -21.88 14.84
CA LEU A 167 4.11 -22.61 14.39
C LEU A 167 5.38 -22.06 15.06
N MET A 168 5.47 -20.73 15.21
CA MET A 168 6.55 -20.04 15.93
C MET A 168 5.93 -19.19 17.06
N PRO A 169 5.45 -19.79 18.15
CA PRO A 169 4.63 -19.10 19.17
C PRO A 169 5.43 -18.11 20.03
N TYR A 170 6.74 -18.15 19.94
CA TYR A 170 7.66 -17.24 20.63
C TYR A 170 7.85 -15.91 19.88
N LEU A 171 7.41 -15.78 18.63
CA LEU A 171 7.40 -14.52 17.91
C LEU A 171 6.39 -13.54 18.49
N ARG A 172 6.69 -12.26 18.36
CA ARG A 172 5.82 -11.14 18.69
C ARG A 172 5.42 -10.37 17.42
N PRO A 173 4.45 -9.44 17.51
CA PRO A 173 3.87 -8.86 16.30
C PRO A 173 4.82 -8.00 15.46
N ASP A 174 5.81 -7.32 16.07
CA ASP A 174 6.70 -6.40 15.36
C ASP A 174 7.80 -7.13 14.57
N GLY A 175 8.06 -6.64 13.37
CA GLY A 175 9.12 -7.17 12.53
C GLY A 175 9.30 -6.39 11.23
N LYS A 176 10.51 -6.52 10.66
CA LYS A 176 10.93 -5.92 9.39
C LYS A 176 11.61 -6.94 8.52
N THR A 177 11.44 -6.79 7.21
CA THR A 177 12.15 -7.60 6.22
C THR A 177 12.80 -6.69 5.18
N GLN A 178 13.97 -7.07 4.69
CA GLN A 178 14.65 -6.37 3.61
C GLN A 178 15.18 -7.39 2.62
N VAL A 179 15.04 -7.09 1.34
CA VAL A 179 15.41 -7.97 0.24
C VAL A 179 16.27 -7.21 -0.75
N THR A 180 17.43 -7.74 -1.06
CA THR A 180 18.33 -7.24 -2.09
C THR A 180 18.41 -8.24 -3.25
N VAL A 181 18.13 -7.76 -4.45
CA VAL A 181 18.16 -8.54 -5.70
C VAL A 181 19.26 -7.99 -6.59
N GLU A 182 20.04 -8.89 -7.19
CA GLU A 182 20.98 -8.53 -8.26
C GLU A 182 20.25 -8.47 -9.59
N TYR A 183 20.48 -7.37 -10.29
CA TYR A 183 19.97 -7.11 -11.63
C TYR A 183 21.06 -7.12 -12.67
N GLU A 184 20.77 -7.63 -13.86
CA GLU A 184 21.60 -7.49 -15.05
C GLU A 184 20.75 -7.00 -16.22
N ALA A 185 21.17 -5.92 -16.87
CA ALA A 185 20.44 -5.29 -17.96
C ALA A 185 18.93 -5.02 -17.63
N GLY A 186 18.65 -4.61 -16.39
CA GLY A 186 17.29 -4.29 -15.93
C GLY A 186 16.43 -5.49 -15.55
N ARG A 187 16.96 -6.72 -15.60
CA ARG A 187 16.24 -7.95 -15.22
C ARG A 187 16.77 -8.53 -13.91
N PRO A 188 15.88 -9.02 -13.01
CA PRO A 188 16.30 -9.68 -11.80
C PRO A 188 16.99 -11.01 -12.12
N MET A 189 18.15 -11.26 -11.53
CA MET A 189 18.97 -12.45 -11.78
C MET A 189 19.01 -13.41 -10.60
N ARG A 190 19.27 -12.89 -9.40
CA ARG A 190 19.36 -13.70 -8.18
C ARG A 190 19.03 -12.89 -6.94
N LEU A 191 18.62 -13.61 -5.91
CA LEU A 191 18.48 -13.07 -4.57
C LEU A 191 19.86 -12.97 -3.92
N ASP A 192 20.29 -11.76 -3.58
CA ASP A 192 21.63 -11.52 -3.01
C ASP A 192 21.62 -11.53 -1.48
N THR A 193 20.68 -10.79 -0.87
CA THR A 193 20.64 -10.64 0.60
C THR A 193 19.19 -10.60 1.09
N VAL A 194 18.93 -11.30 2.18
CA VAL A 194 17.69 -11.22 2.97
C VAL A 194 18.03 -10.85 4.40
N VAL A 195 17.37 -9.82 4.92
CA VAL A 195 17.45 -9.43 6.34
C VAL A 195 16.06 -9.59 6.94
N VAL A 196 15.97 -10.27 8.07
CA VAL A 196 14.76 -10.42 8.88
C VAL A 196 15.05 -9.95 10.28
N SER A 197 14.33 -8.93 10.72
CA SER A 197 14.32 -8.49 12.12
C SER A 197 12.95 -8.76 12.69
N THR A 198 12.85 -9.62 13.70
CA THR A 198 11.56 -10.03 14.28
C THR A 198 11.63 -10.00 15.80
N GLN A 199 10.60 -9.42 16.41
CA GLN A 199 10.43 -9.39 17.85
C GLN A 199 10.12 -10.79 18.39
N HIS A 200 10.73 -11.16 19.52
CA HIS A 200 10.61 -12.49 20.11
C HIS A 200 10.51 -12.44 21.64
N GLY A 201 10.20 -13.59 22.26
CA GLY A 201 10.20 -13.75 23.70
C GLY A 201 11.61 -13.76 24.32
N PRO A 202 11.73 -13.56 25.65
CA PRO A 202 13.06 -13.42 26.30
C PRO A 202 13.88 -14.72 26.32
N ASP A 203 13.24 -15.88 26.26
CA ASP A 203 13.88 -17.19 26.38
C ASP A 203 14.22 -17.82 25.02
N VAL A 204 14.39 -16.99 23.99
CA VAL A 204 14.67 -17.44 22.61
C VAL A 204 16.16 -17.35 22.33
N ASP A 205 16.78 -18.50 22.04
CA ASP A 205 18.13 -18.56 21.54
C ASP A 205 18.16 -18.21 20.04
N LEU A 206 18.99 -17.23 19.68
CA LEU A 206 19.02 -16.70 18.31
C LEU A 206 19.68 -17.66 17.32
N ASP A 207 20.71 -18.36 17.74
CA ASP A 207 21.53 -19.19 16.85
C ASP A 207 20.93 -20.60 16.68
N THR A 208 20.41 -21.17 17.76
CA THR A 208 19.94 -22.57 17.79
C THR A 208 18.44 -22.71 17.56
N LEU A 209 17.64 -21.64 17.71
CA LEU A 209 16.19 -21.68 17.53
C LEU A 209 15.71 -20.66 16.49
N LEU A 210 15.90 -19.35 16.73
CA LEU A 210 15.27 -18.32 15.89
C LEU A 210 15.81 -18.35 14.46
N THR A 211 17.12 -18.39 14.27
CA THR A 211 17.72 -18.32 12.92
C THR A 211 17.36 -19.54 12.07
N PRO A 212 17.49 -20.78 12.56
CA PRO A 212 17.04 -21.96 11.82
C PRO A 212 15.54 -21.92 11.46
N ASP A 213 14.68 -21.60 12.44
CA ASP A 213 13.22 -21.56 12.24
C ASP A 213 12.80 -20.47 11.24
N VAL A 214 13.38 -19.27 11.33
CA VAL A 214 13.14 -18.19 10.36
C VAL A 214 13.60 -18.62 8.96
N ARG A 215 14.73 -19.32 8.86
CA ARG A 215 15.20 -19.84 7.57
C ARG A 215 14.22 -20.82 6.99
N GLU A 216 13.86 -21.87 7.72
CA GLU A 216 13.01 -22.98 7.26
C GLU A 216 11.56 -22.55 7.04
N HIS A 217 10.98 -21.78 7.96
CA HIS A 217 9.54 -21.52 7.97
C HIS A 217 9.14 -20.20 7.35
N VAL A 218 10.08 -19.25 7.19
CA VAL A 218 9.78 -17.91 6.65
C VAL A 218 10.53 -17.65 5.35
N ILE A 219 11.86 -17.81 5.33
CA ILE A 219 12.66 -17.38 4.17
C ILE A 219 12.48 -18.36 3.01
N ASP A 220 12.79 -19.64 3.22
CA ASP A 220 12.78 -20.63 2.15
C ASP A 220 11.41 -20.77 1.44
N PRO A 221 10.26 -20.77 2.16
CA PRO A 221 8.94 -20.79 1.53
C PRO A 221 8.54 -19.50 0.80
N SER A 222 9.23 -18.37 1.09
CA SER A 222 8.93 -17.06 0.49
C SER A 222 9.72 -16.77 -0.78
N ILE A 223 10.75 -17.57 -1.08
CA ILE A 223 11.58 -17.40 -2.27
C ILE A 223 10.79 -17.88 -3.49
N PRO A 224 10.67 -17.07 -4.56
CA PRO A 224 10.02 -17.51 -5.79
C PRO A 224 10.73 -18.71 -6.41
N GLU A 225 9.95 -19.66 -6.92
CA GLU A 225 10.48 -20.81 -7.64
C GLU A 225 11.31 -20.37 -8.86
N GLY A 226 12.47 -20.98 -9.05
CA GLY A 226 13.39 -20.69 -10.15
C GLY A 226 14.27 -19.46 -9.98
N LEU A 227 14.10 -18.68 -8.89
CA LEU A 227 15.02 -17.58 -8.59
C LEU A 227 16.35 -18.14 -8.05
N ALA A 228 17.47 -17.75 -8.66
CA ALA A 228 18.79 -18.16 -8.20
C ALA A 228 19.10 -17.60 -6.80
N VAL A 229 19.68 -18.43 -5.94
CA VAL A 229 20.02 -18.12 -4.55
C VAL A 229 21.49 -18.44 -4.22
N ASP A 230 22.32 -18.66 -5.24
CA ASP A 230 23.73 -18.96 -5.05
C ASP A 230 24.43 -17.80 -4.32
N GLY A 231 25.06 -18.15 -3.19
CA GLY A 231 25.72 -17.14 -2.34
C GLY A 231 24.79 -16.23 -1.57
N LEU A 232 23.50 -16.62 -1.41
CA LEU A 232 22.53 -15.84 -0.61
C LEU A 232 23.03 -15.57 0.80
N ARG A 233 23.11 -14.31 1.16
CA ARG A 233 23.40 -13.85 2.52
C ARG A 233 22.13 -13.68 3.30
N VAL A 234 22.04 -14.30 4.46
CA VAL A 234 20.89 -14.20 5.35
C VAL A 234 21.31 -13.61 6.68
N PHE A 235 20.59 -12.61 7.14
CA PHE A 235 20.77 -11.97 8.45
C PHE A 235 19.44 -12.04 9.22
N VAL A 236 19.47 -12.69 10.37
CA VAL A 236 18.33 -12.75 11.29
C VAL A 236 18.70 -12.02 12.57
N ASN A 237 17.94 -10.99 12.95
CA ASN A 237 18.22 -10.13 14.11
C ASN A 237 19.73 -9.76 14.25
N PRO A 238 20.35 -9.14 13.24
CA PRO A 238 21.82 -8.93 13.23
C PRO A 238 22.34 -8.05 14.37
N THR A 239 21.46 -7.31 15.04
CA THR A 239 21.80 -6.52 16.24
C THR A 239 21.76 -7.35 17.54
N GLY A 240 21.36 -8.61 17.48
CA GLY A 240 21.13 -9.47 18.62
C GLY A 240 19.66 -9.51 19.07
N ARG A 241 19.39 -9.46 20.38
CA ARG A 241 18.03 -9.58 20.94
C ARG A 241 17.09 -8.49 20.44
N PHE A 242 15.85 -8.90 20.10
CA PHE A 242 14.76 -8.00 19.77
C PHE A 242 13.53 -8.36 20.63
N GLU A 243 13.64 -8.14 21.95
CA GLU A 243 12.57 -8.40 22.91
C GLU A 243 11.65 -7.20 23.08
N LEU A 244 12.21 -5.97 23.10
CA LEU A 244 11.47 -4.72 23.14
C LEU A 244 11.17 -4.27 21.70
N GLY A 245 9.91 -4.15 21.36
CA GLY A 245 9.44 -3.76 20.04
C GLY A 245 8.03 -3.17 20.10
N GLY A 246 7.45 -2.94 18.90
CA GLY A 246 6.15 -2.33 18.78
C GLY A 246 6.11 -0.89 19.33
N PRO A 247 4.90 -0.39 19.71
CA PRO A 247 4.73 0.98 20.21
C PRO A 247 5.50 1.31 21.48
N GLN A 248 6.03 0.31 22.19
CA GLN A 248 6.89 0.52 23.34
C GLN A 248 8.30 0.97 22.95
N ALA A 249 8.79 0.50 21.81
CA ALA A 249 10.14 0.81 21.33
C ALA A 249 10.18 2.04 20.44
N ASP A 250 9.17 2.24 19.60
CA ASP A 250 9.08 3.32 18.64
C ASP A 250 7.65 3.80 18.45
N THR A 251 7.48 5.09 18.25
CA THR A 251 6.17 5.70 17.98
C THR A 251 5.77 5.47 16.53
N GLY A 252 4.52 5.03 16.31
CA GLY A 252 3.94 4.87 14.97
C GLY A 252 3.01 6.01 14.61
N LEU A 253 2.97 6.32 13.31
CA LEU A 253 2.09 7.33 12.73
C LEU A 253 1.54 6.84 11.40
N THR A 254 0.28 7.19 11.11
CA THR A 254 -0.35 6.93 9.81
C THR A 254 0.45 7.59 8.69
N GLY A 255 0.67 6.84 7.59
CA GLY A 255 1.29 7.36 6.38
C GLY A 255 2.81 7.52 6.44
N ARG A 256 3.51 6.82 7.34
CA ARG A 256 4.99 6.84 7.42
C ARG A 256 5.69 5.66 6.74
N LYS A 257 4.96 4.83 6.02
CA LYS A 257 5.49 3.68 5.26
C LYS A 257 5.09 3.71 3.79
N ILE A 258 5.02 4.92 3.21
CA ILE A 258 4.50 5.15 1.85
C ILE A 258 5.27 4.42 0.74
N ILE A 259 6.55 4.16 0.93
CA ILE A 259 7.37 3.41 -0.03
C ILE A 259 7.12 1.90 0.11
N VAL A 260 6.94 1.40 1.34
CA VAL A 260 6.50 0.03 1.62
C VAL A 260 5.08 -0.20 1.07
N ASP A 261 4.21 0.78 1.20
CA ASP A 261 2.82 0.71 0.73
C ASP A 261 2.70 0.64 -0.80
N THR A 262 3.74 1.05 -1.53
CA THR A 262 3.73 1.17 -2.99
C THR A 262 4.71 0.18 -3.65
N TYR A 263 5.83 0.65 -4.18
CA TYR A 263 6.69 -0.13 -5.07
C TYR A 263 8.11 -0.35 -4.52
N GLY A 264 8.35 -0.13 -3.21
CA GLY A 264 9.64 -0.39 -2.57
C GLY A 264 10.81 0.42 -3.12
N GLY A 265 10.54 1.61 -3.69
CA GLY A 265 11.55 2.50 -4.26
C GLY A 265 11.85 2.26 -5.74
N MET A 266 11.22 1.29 -6.40
CA MET A 266 11.41 1.03 -7.84
C MET A 266 10.77 2.10 -8.72
N ALA A 267 9.65 2.67 -8.30
CA ALA A 267 8.94 3.77 -8.95
C ALA A 267 9.15 5.08 -8.20
N ARG A 268 8.88 6.19 -8.88
CA ARG A 268 8.72 7.52 -8.25
C ARG A 268 7.54 7.50 -7.30
N HIS A 269 7.46 8.50 -6.42
CA HIS A 269 6.35 8.66 -5.47
C HIS A 269 5.93 10.12 -5.37
N GLY A 270 4.62 10.38 -5.34
CA GLY A 270 4.09 11.75 -5.23
C GLY A 270 4.06 12.32 -3.81
N GLY A 271 4.31 11.49 -2.80
CA GLY A 271 4.34 11.87 -1.38
C GLY A 271 3.03 11.67 -0.62
N GLY A 272 1.91 11.42 -1.30
CA GLY A 272 0.61 11.18 -0.66
C GLY A 272 0.54 9.85 0.08
N ALA A 273 0.07 9.86 1.33
CA ALA A 273 -0.27 8.66 2.10
C ALA A 273 -1.69 8.19 1.78
N PHE A 274 -1.97 6.90 1.99
CA PHE A 274 -3.25 6.27 1.64
C PHE A 274 -4.17 6.05 2.85
N SER A 275 -3.65 5.39 3.88
CA SER A 275 -4.45 4.96 5.03
C SER A 275 -5.16 6.12 5.72
N GLY A 276 -6.38 5.89 6.16
CA GLY A 276 -7.24 6.88 6.81
C GLY A 276 -7.96 7.83 5.88
N LYS A 277 -7.68 7.81 4.58
CA LYS A 277 -8.32 8.66 3.57
C LYS A 277 -9.44 7.91 2.85
N ASP A 278 -10.66 8.48 2.82
CA ASP A 278 -11.74 7.97 1.99
C ASP A 278 -11.42 8.16 0.48
N PRO A 279 -12.06 7.40 -0.43
CA PRO A 279 -11.67 7.36 -1.84
C PRO A 279 -11.93 8.66 -2.62
N THR A 280 -12.53 9.69 -2.04
CA THR A 280 -12.62 11.02 -2.68
C THR A 280 -11.28 11.78 -2.65
N LYS A 281 -10.35 11.37 -1.79
CA LYS A 281 -8.99 11.88 -1.73
C LYS A 281 -8.17 11.24 -2.85
N VAL A 282 -7.77 12.05 -3.82
CA VAL A 282 -7.03 11.61 -5.01
C VAL A 282 -5.67 11.00 -4.69
N ASP A 283 -5.04 11.36 -3.57
CA ASP A 283 -3.83 10.72 -3.07
C ASP A 283 -3.97 9.19 -3.06
N ARG A 284 -5.13 8.68 -2.66
CA ARG A 284 -5.44 7.25 -2.61
C ARG A 284 -6.05 6.76 -3.91
N SER A 285 -7.18 7.31 -4.31
CA SER A 285 -7.97 6.80 -5.43
C SER A 285 -7.25 6.93 -6.77
N ALA A 286 -6.58 8.04 -7.02
CA ALA A 286 -5.83 8.23 -8.25
C ALA A 286 -4.55 7.39 -8.30
N ALA A 287 -3.86 7.18 -7.16
CA ALA A 287 -2.75 6.24 -7.09
C ALA A 287 -3.19 4.81 -7.46
N TYR A 288 -4.38 4.38 -7.02
CA TYR A 288 -4.97 3.11 -7.41
C TYR A 288 -5.33 3.08 -8.91
N ALA A 289 -5.92 4.16 -9.42
CA ALA A 289 -6.28 4.25 -10.83
C ALA A 289 -5.04 4.19 -11.74
N VAL A 290 -3.97 4.92 -11.45
CA VAL A 290 -2.76 4.86 -12.28
C VAL A 290 -1.98 3.54 -12.10
N ARG A 291 -2.12 2.83 -10.97
CA ARG A 291 -1.69 1.43 -10.86
C ARG A 291 -2.49 0.55 -11.83
N TRP A 292 -3.80 0.68 -11.88
CA TRP A 292 -4.67 -0.05 -12.81
C TRP A 292 -4.26 0.21 -14.27
N VAL A 293 -4.01 1.47 -14.65
CA VAL A 293 -3.50 1.84 -15.97
C VAL A 293 -2.17 1.15 -16.28
N ALA A 294 -1.15 1.35 -15.43
CA ALA A 294 0.20 0.79 -15.64
C ALA A 294 0.16 -0.74 -15.75
N LYS A 295 -0.65 -1.39 -14.89
CA LYS A 295 -0.81 -2.85 -14.89
C LYS A 295 -1.43 -3.36 -16.19
N ASN A 296 -2.43 -2.67 -16.73
CA ASN A 296 -3.06 -3.04 -18.00
C ASN A 296 -2.12 -2.84 -19.20
N VAL A 297 -1.29 -1.79 -19.21
CA VAL A 297 -0.28 -1.58 -20.25
C VAL A 297 0.73 -2.74 -20.29
N VAL A 298 1.25 -3.15 -19.14
CA VAL A 298 2.20 -4.27 -19.05
C VAL A 298 1.52 -5.61 -19.36
N ALA A 299 0.31 -5.85 -18.83
CA ALA A 299 -0.47 -7.06 -19.10
C ALA A 299 -0.88 -7.18 -20.59
N ALA A 300 -1.08 -6.06 -21.28
CA ALA A 300 -1.32 -6.01 -22.73
C ALA A 300 -0.07 -6.34 -23.55
N GLY A 301 1.11 -6.45 -22.93
CA GLY A 301 2.38 -6.70 -23.59
C GLY A 301 2.91 -5.48 -24.34
N LEU A 302 2.43 -4.27 -24.07
CA LEU A 302 2.82 -3.05 -24.75
C LEU A 302 4.14 -2.46 -24.24
N ALA A 303 4.52 -2.79 -23.02
CA ALA A 303 5.82 -2.50 -22.41
C ALA A 303 6.17 -3.57 -21.36
N GLU A 304 7.46 -3.72 -21.03
CA GLU A 304 7.88 -4.57 -19.91
C GLU A 304 7.83 -3.83 -18.57
N ARG A 305 7.90 -2.48 -18.61
CA ARG A 305 7.81 -1.58 -17.46
C ARG A 305 6.98 -0.38 -17.85
N CYS A 306 6.10 0.07 -16.96
CA CYS A 306 5.27 1.25 -17.19
C CYS A 306 5.10 2.00 -15.88
N GLU A 307 5.41 3.29 -15.89
CA GLU A 307 5.11 4.25 -14.84
C GLU A 307 4.12 5.29 -15.38
N VAL A 308 3.08 5.58 -14.63
CA VAL A 308 2.07 6.59 -15.00
C VAL A 308 1.99 7.61 -13.87
N GLN A 309 2.18 8.87 -14.19
CA GLN A 309 1.97 9.99 -13.29
C GLN A 309 0.70 10.74 -13.69
N VAL A 310 -0.13 11.06 -12.70
CA VAL A 310 -1.29 11.94 -12.85
C VAL A 310 -1.19 13.08 -11.85
N ALA A 311 -1.61 14.27 -12.24
CA ALA A 311 -1.66 15.43 -11.34
C ALA A 311 -3.02 16.11 -11.38
N TYR A 312 -3.44 16.64 -10.21
CA TYR A 312 -4.72 17.36 -10.04
C TYR A 312 -4.51 18.72 -9.41
N ALA A 313 -5.44 19.62 -9.69
CA ALA A 313 -5.65 20.84 -8.93
C ALA A 313 -6.88 20.67 -8.02
N ILE A 314 -6.83 21.25 -6.81
CA ILE A 314 -7.95 21.20 -5.87
C ILE A 314 -9.23 21.76 -6.50
N GLY A 315 -10.35 21.08 -6.35
CA GLY A 315 -11.64 21.49 -6.86
C GLY A 315 -11.81 21.42 -8.38
N VAL A 316 -10.88 20.78 -9.12
CA VAL A 316 -10.95 20.55 -10.57
C VAL A 316 -11.16 19.06 -10.81
N ALA A 317 -12.09 18.70 -11.70
CA ALA A 317 -12.42 17.32 -12.01
C ALA A 317 -11.41 16.68 -12.97
N HIS A 318 -11.00 17.39 -13.99
CA HIS A 318 -10.05 16.86 -14.97
C HIS A 318 -8.61 16.91 -14.45
N PRO A 319 -7.80 15.85 -14.67
CA PRO A 319 -6.37 15.89 -14.38
C PRO A 319 -5.69 17.05 -15.14
N VAL A 320 -4.81 17.79 -14.48
CA VAL A 320 -4.02 18.85 -15.11
C VAL A 320 -2.89 18.29 -15.97
N SER A 321 -2.43 17.07 -15.70
CA SER A 321 -1.46 16.34 -16.53
C SER A 321 -1.55 14.84 -16.31
N VAL A 322 -1.27 14.09 -17.39
CA VAL A 322 -1.02 12.64 -17.36
C VAL A 322 0.28 12.41 -18.13
N PHE A 323 1.24 11.79 -17.49
CA PHE A 323 2.54 11.45 -18.06
C PHE A 323 2.78 9.96 -17.94
N MET A 324 3.35 9.34 -18.98
CA MET A 324 3.69 7.93 -18.98
C MET A 324 5.16 7.75 -19.41
N GLU A 325 5.85 6.83 -18.69
CA GLU A 325 7.24 6.44 -18.96
C GLU A 325 7.33 4.93 -19.07
N THR A 326 7.92 4.42 -20.13
CA THR A 326 8.08 2.99 -20.40
C THR A 326 9.54 2.53 -20.31
N PHE A 327 10.45 3.43 -19.98
CA PHE A 327 11.88 3.15 -19.73
C PHE A 327 12.59 2.48 -20.93
N GLY A 328 12.14 2.77 -22.16
CA GLY A 328 12.68 2.17 -23.39
C GLY A 328 12.31 0.70 -23.56
N THR A 329 11.25 0.22 -22.88
CA THR A 329 10.76 -1.16 -22.99
C THR A 329 9.46 -1.29 -23.79
N GLU A 330 8.99 -0.19 -24.36
CA GLU A 330 7.80 -0.14 -25.21
C GLU A 330 7.93 -1.00 -26.46
N ARG A 331 6.81 -1.55 -26.91
CA ARG A 331 6.67 -2.31 -28.15
C ARG A 331 5.82 -1.60 -29.19
N VAL A 332 5.35 -0.42 -28.86
CA VAL A 332 4.56 0.49 -29.70
C VAL A 332 5.07 1.91 -29.50
N ASP A 333 4.72 2.82 -30.40
CA ASP A 333 5.10 4.22 -30.28
C ASP A 333 4.57 4.82 -28.95
N PRO A 334 5.43 5.35 -28.06
CA PRO A 334 5.03 5.89 -26.76
C PRO A 334 4.04 7.07 -26.86
N GLU A 335 4.18 7.92 -27.87
CA GLU A 335 3.25 9.05 -28.06
C GLU A 335 1.85 8.57 -28.41
N LYS A 336 1.77 7.53 -29.23
CA LYS A 336 0.49 6.91 -29.61
C LYS A 336 -0.13 6.18 -28.43
N LEU A 337 0.67 5.44 -27.65
CA LEU A 337 0.21 4.78 -26.42
C LEU A 337 -0.34 5.81 -25.42
N GLY A 338 0.36 6.94 -25.22
CA GLY A 338 -0.09 8.03 -24.36
C GLY A 338 -1.45 8.61 -24.75
N LYS A 339 -1.77 8.66 -26.05
CA LYS A 339 -3.08 9.12 -26.55
C LYS A 339 -4.20 8.11 -26.33
N LEU A 340 -3.88 6.82 -26.29
CA LEU A 340 -4.88 5.78 -26.01
C LEU A 340 -5.33 5.75 -24.55
N ILE A 341 -4.46 6.09 -23.60
CA ILE A 341 -4.78 5.96 -22.17
C ILE A 341 -6.08 6.68 -21.80
N PRO A 342 -6.30 7.96 -22.16
CA PRO A 342 -7.55 8.65 -21.83
C PRO A 342 -8.82 8.06 -22.47
N GLU A 343 -8.68 7.30 -23.56
CA GLU A 343 -9.81 6.64 -24.23
C GLU A 343 -10.31 5.40 -23.45
N PHE A 344 -9.41 4.76 -22.71
CA PHE A 344 -9.69 3.54 -21.95
C PHE A 344 -9.87 3.77 -20.45
N PHE A 345 -9.33 4.86 -19.91
CA PHE A 345 -9.28 5.13 -18.49
C PHE A 345 -9.68 6.57 -18.21
N ASP A 346 -10.85 6.75 -17.65
CA ASP A 346 -11.32 8.06 -17.18
C ASP A 346 -10.72 8.34 -15.81
N LEU A 347 -9.79 9.28 -15.74
CA LEU A 347 -9.06 9.62 -14.52
C LEU A 347 -9.70 10.78 -13.72
N ARG A 348 -10.94 11.19 -14.04
CA ARG A 348 -11.70 12.11 -13.18
C ARG A 348 -12.04 11.43 -11.84
N PRO A 349 -12.00 12.13 -10.69
CA PRO A 349 -12.25 11.52 -9.37
C PRO A 349 -13.54 10.71 -9.30
N ALA A 350 -14.66 11.23 -9.80
CA ALA A 350 -15.94 10.52 -9.79
C ALA A 350 -15.92 9.24 -10.65
N ALA A 351 -15.22 9.28 -11.80
CA ALA A 351 -15.07 8.13 -12.68
C ALA A 351 -14.22 7.03 -12.02
N ILE A 352 -13.12 7.41 -11.37
CA ILE A 352 -12.27 6.47 -10.63
C ILE A 352 -13.08 5.74 -9.54
N LEU A 353 -13.89 6.47 -8.76
CA LEU A 353 -14.72 5.88 -7.71
C LEU A 353 -15.72 4.87 -8.26
N ARG A 354 -16.33 5.18 -9.42
CA ARG A 354 -17.24 4.30 -10.14
C ARG A 354 -16.55 3.07 -10.71
N ASP A 355 -15.47 3.27 -11.47
CA ASP A 355 -14.84 2.22 -12.27
C ASP A 355 -14.09 1.22 -11.39
N LEU A 356 -13.51 1.67 -10.29
CA LEU A 356 -12.84 0.83 -9.30
C LEU A 356 -13.74 0.44 -8.13
N ASP A 357 -15.01 0.88 -8.09
CA ASP A 357 -16.00 0.58 -7.04
C ASP A 357 -15.40 0.76 -5.62
N LEU A 358 -14.86 1.97 -5.35
CA LEU A 358 -14.08 2.24 -4.15
C LEU A 358 -14.90 2.59 -2.90
N ARG A 359 -16.21 2.80 -3.02
CA ARG A 359 -17.07 3.16 -1.87
C ARG A 359 -17.49 1.94 -1.05
N ARG A 360 -16.55 1.06 -0.74
CA ARG A 360 -16.75 -0.19 0.01
C ARG A 360 -15.79 -0.27 1.19
N PRO A 361 -16.13 -1.00 2.27
CA PRO A 361 -15.25 -1.19 3.42
C PRO A 361 -14.17 -2.24 3.11
N ILE A 362 -13.14 -1.88 2.34
CA ILE A 362 -12.08 -2.76 1.83
C ILE A 362 -10.67 -2.32 2.25
N PHE A 363 -10.56 -1.18 2.94
CA PHE A 363 -9.30 -0.48 3.09
C PHE A 363 -8.41 -1.02 4.22
N ARG A 364 -8.98 -1.51 5.32
CA ARG A 364 -8.18 -2.14 6.40
C ARG A 364 -7.25 -3.24 5.86
N LYS A 365 -7.70 -4.02 4.89
CA LYS A 365 -6.89 -5.10 4.28
C LYS A 365 -5.68 -4.59 3.51
N THR A 366 -5.71 -3.35 3.03
CA THR A 366 -4.57 -2.73 2.31
C THR A 366 -3.50 -2.19 3.25
N ALA A 367 -3.84 -1.91 4.50
CA ALA A 367 -3.00 -1.20 5.46
C ALA A 367 -1.77 -1.99 5.93
N ALA A 368 -1.59 -3.24 5.49
CA ALA A 368 -0.38 -4.03 5.72
C ALA A 368 -0.02 -4.84 4.46
N TYR A 369 1.29 -5.07 4.26
CA TYR A 369 1.84 -5.89 3.15
C TYR A 369 1.64 -5.28 1.76
N GLY A 370 1.57 -3.96 1.65
CA GLY A 370 1.44 -3.20 0.41
C GLY A 370 0.01 -3.09 -0.12
N HIS A 371 -0.26 -2.00 -0.81
CA HIS A 371 -1.54 -1.73 -1.47
C HIS A 371 -1.61 -2.34 -2.86
N PHE A 372 -0.46 -2.68 -3.45
CA PHE A 372 -0.33 -3.20 -4.81
C PHE A 372 0.27 -4.61 -4.84
N GLY A 373 0.08 -5.30 -5.98
CA GLY A 373 0.51 -6.68 -6.13
C GLY A 373 -0.34 -7.69 -5.35
N ARG A 374 -1.61 -7.36 -5.16
CA ARG A 374 -2.57 -8.13 -4.38
C ARG A 374 -3.45 -8.97 -5.30
N THR A 375 -3.97 -10.09 -4.76
CA THR A 375 -4.80 -11.04 -5.50
C THR A 375 -6.24 -11.14 -4.97
N GLU A 376 -6.55 -10.42 -3.93
CA GLU A 376 -7.90 -10.36 -3.34
C GLU A 376 -8.87 -9.70 -4.33
N PRO A 377 -10.04 -10.30 -4.60
CA PRO A 377 -10.95 -9.85 -5.66
C PRO A 377 -11.57 -8.47 -5.42
N GLU A 378 -11.58 -8.01 -4.18
CA GLU A 378 -12.04 -6.67 -3.83
C GLU A 378 -11.12 -5.54 -4.27
N PHE A 379 -9.86 -5.83 -4.59
CA PHE A 379 -8.85 -4.85 -5.03
C PHE A 379 -8.89 -4.66 -6.54
N THR A 380 -9.90 -3.98 -7.00
CA THR A 380 -10.26 -3.80 -8.42
C THR A 380 -9.16 -3.13 -9.25
N TRP A 381 -8.31 -2.33 -8.64
CA TRP A 381 -7.14 -1.71 -9.29
C TRP A 381 -6.04 -2.71 -9.71
N GLU A 382 -6.14 -3.94 -9.26
CA GLU A 382 -5.29 -5.05 -9.70
C GLU A 382 -5.85 -5.81 -10.91
N SER A 383 -7.03 -5.43 -11.42
CA SER A 383 -7.64 -6.04 -12.60
C SER A 383 -6.85 -5.73 -13.88
N THR A 384 -6.79 -6.71 -14.77
CA THR A 384 -6.23 -6.58 -16.12
C THR A 384 -7.32 -6.65 -17.20
N ASP A 385 -8.52 -6.22 -16.85
CA ASP A 385 -9.75 -6.31 -17.66
C ASP A 385 -9.66 -5.53 -18.98
N ARG A 386 -8.89 -4.44 -19.03
CA ARG A 386 -8.68 -3.60 -20.22
C ARG A 386 -7.54 -4.08 -21.12
N ALA A 387 -6.69 -5.00 -20.67
CA ALA A 387 -5.45 -5.35 -21.38
C ALA A 387 -5.69 -5.87 -22.81
N LYS A 388 -6.71 -6.71 -23.01
CA LYS A 388 -7.01 -7.27 -24.34
C LYS A 388 -7.51 -6.23 -25.33
N GLU A 389 -8.35 -5.30 -24.87
CA GLU A 389 -8.87 -4.22 -25.71
C GLU A 389 -7.79 -3.22 -26.03
N LEU A 390 -6.96 -2.85 -25.04
CA LEU A 390 -5.82 -1.96 -25.21
C LEU A 390 -4.80 -2.52 -26.21
N ALA A 391 -4.49 -3.84 -26.13
CA ALA A 391 -3.61 -4.50 -27.09
C ALA A 391 -4.16 -4.45 -28.53
N ARG A 392 -5.47 -4.64 -28.72
CA ARG A 392 -6.12 -4.54 -30.03
C ARG A 392 -6.08 -3.12 -30.59
N ALA A 393 -6.40 -2.13 -29.79
CA ALA A 393 -6.34 -0.73 -30.19
C ALA A 393 -4.91 -0.32 -30.55
N ALA A 394 -3.92 -0.71 -29.76
CA ALA A 394 -2.52 -0.43 -30.04
C ALA A 394 -2.00 -1.10 -31.33
N ALA A 395 -2.54 -2.24 -31.75
CA ALA A 395 -2.17 -2.91 -32.99
C ALA A 395 -2.66 -2.16 -34.25
N THR A 396 -3.59 -1.21 -34.11
CA THR A 396 -4.11 -0.39 -35.22
C THR A 396 -3.41 0.96 -35.36
N LEU A 397 -2.48 1.28 -34.48
CA LEU A 397 -1.67 2.50 -34.48
C LEU A 397 -0.41 2.35 -35.36
#